data_e619fb2943fcf09eea4ede8889b00fe8
#
_entry.id   e619fb2943fcf09eea4ede8889b00fe8
#
_cell.length_a   1.000
_cell.length_b   1.000
_cell.length_c   1.000
_cell.angle_alpha   90.00
_cell.angle_beta   90.00
_cell.angle_gamma   90.00
#
_symmetry.space_group_name_H-M   'P 1'
#
loop_
_entity.id
_entity.type
_entity.pdbx_description
1 polymer ?
#
loop_
_entity_poly.entity_id
_entity_poly.type
_entity_poly.pdbx_seq_one_letter_code
_entity_poly.pdbx_strand_id
1 'polypeptide(L)'
;AEFQLEHGFVDAIVERKNLKITLNRILKMHHSREGFADFDPLRMDDNYEPTELMRERAARAKGLTPWEKVKAARKVDRPSATDYMENIFDEFMEFHGDRYFRDDPAIVGGVAYLDGQPVTVIGIQKGKDFKDCMKHNYGMPSPEGYRKAIRLMKQAEKFGRPVITFVNTAGAYCGMEAEERGQGEAIARNLYEMSALKVPVLCIMIGEGGSGGALALAVGNEVWMMENATYCVLSPEGFASILWKDG
;
A
#
# COMPACT_ATOMS: atom_id res chain seq x y z
N ALA A 1 18.10 -20.88 1.70
CA ALA A 1 16.90 -20.21 2.20
C ALA A 1 16.78 -18.83 1.53
N GLU A 2 17.86 -18.07 1.48
CA GLU A 2 17.93 -16.71 0.94
C GLU A 2 17.48 -16.66 -0.53
N PHE A 3 17.96 -17.58 -1.36
CA PHE A 3 17.50 -17.72 -2.76
C PHE A 3 15.97 -17.87 -2.87
N GLN A 4 15.36 -18.65 -1.99
CA GLN A 4 13.91 -18.87 -1.99
C GLN A 4 13.14 -17.61 -1.58
N LEU A 5 13.69 -16.80 -0.66
CA LEU A 5 13.12 -15.52 -0.27
C LEU A 5 13.25 -14.48 -1.40
N GLU A 6 14.44 -14.36 -1.98
CA GLU A 6 14.73 -13.43 -3.08
C GLU A 6 13.87 -13.70 -4.32
N HIS A 7 13.61 -14.98 -4.63
CA HIS A 7 12.76 -15.40 -5.73
C HIS A 7 11.26 -15.50 -5.37
N GLY A 8 10.87 -15.04 -4.19
CA GLY A 8 9.46 -14.90 -3.81
C GLY A 8 8.72 -16.20 -3.52
N PHE A 9 9.44 -17.31 -3.33
CA PHE A 9 8.82 -18.61 -3.06
C PHE A 9 8.45 -18.83 -1.58
N VAL A 10 9.04 -18.06 -0.67
CA VAL A 10 8.73 -18.10 0.77
C VAL A 10 8.49 -16.71 1.31
N ASP A 11 7.67 -16.58 2.36
CA ASP A 11 7.35 -15.30 3.00
C ASP A 11 8.45 -14.77 3.90
N ALA A 12 9.12 -15.67 4.60
CA ALA A 12 10.16 -15.29 5.57
C ALA A 12 11.12 -16.45 5.83
N ILE A 13 12.31 -16.09 6.27
CA ILE A 13 13.28 -17.04 6.85
C ILE A 13 13.21 -16.87 8.36
N VAL A 14 12.81 -17.94 9.07
CA VAL A 14 12.63 -17.92 10.53
C VAL A 14 13.69 -18.81 11.18
N GLU A 15 14.51 -18.24 12.04
CA GLU A 15 15.45 -19.01 12.85
C GLU A 15 14.72 -20.01 13.76
N ARG A 16 15.26 -21.21 13.89
CA ARG A 16 14.65 -22.29 14.67
C ARG A 16 14.27 -21.89 16.10
N LYS A 17 15.10 -21.07 16.76
CA LYS A 17 14.83 -20.57 18.14
C LYS A 17 13.57 -19.71 18.22
N ASN A 18 13.22 -19.02 17.13
CA ASN A 18 12.07 -18.11 17.04
C ASN A 18 10.81 -18.76 16.44
N LEU A 19 10.92 -20.01 15.93
CA LEU A 19 9.86 -20.67 15.19
C LEU A 19 8.56 -20.77 15.98
N LYS A 20 8.62 -21.15 17.26
CA LYS A 20 7.43 -21.31 18.12
C LYS A 20 6.69 -19.98 18.31
N ILE A 21 7.43 -18.90 18.54
CA ILE A 21 6.86 -17.56 18.75
C ILE A 21 6.23 -17.07 17.44
N THR A 22 6.94 -17.22 16.34
CA THR A 22 6.45 -16.81 15.01
C THR A 22 5.19 -17.58 14.61
N LEU A 23 5.17 -18.91 14.80
CA LEU A 23 3.98 -19.71 14.52
C LEU A 23 2.79 -19.31 15.40
N ASN A 24 3.00 -19.04 16.68
CA ASN A 24 1.93 -18.60 17.58
C ASN A 24 1.34 -17.25 17.15
N ARG A 25 2.19 -16.29 16.75
CA ARG A 25 1.74 -14.98 16.21
C ARG A 25 0.92 -15.16 14.95
N ILE A 26 1.43 -15.89 13.95
CA ILE A 26 0.73 -16.15 12.69
C ILE A 26 -0.62 -16.82 12.95
N LEU A 27 -0.67 -17.86 13.78
CA LEU A 27 -1.90 -18.59 14.10
C LEU A 27 -2.93 -17.67 14.78
N LYS A 28 -2.53 -16.83 15.73
CA LYS A 28 -3.42 -15.84 16.34
C LYS A 28 -4.00 -14.89 15.32
N MET A 29 -3.17 -14.33 14.43
CA MET A 29 -3.59 -13.39 13.39
C MET A 29 -4.50 -14.04 12.33
N HIS A 30 -4.50 -15.37 12.21
CA HIS A 30 -5.35 -16.09 11.26
C HIS A 30 -6.63 -16.67 11.90
N HIS A 31 -6.77 -16.61 13.21
CA HIS A 31 -7.89 -17.23 13.96
C HIS A 31 -9.05 -16.27 14.24
N SER A 32 -9.17 -15.18 13.53
CA SER A 32 -10.08 -14.07 13.82
C SER A 32 -11.54 -14.28 13.38
N ARG A 33 -12.13 -15.46 13.56
CA ARG A 33 -13.54 -15.67 13.21
C ARG A 33 -14.57 -15.07 14.17
N GLU A 34 -14.13 -14.59 15.33
CA GLU A 34 -15.00 -14.07 16.38
C GLU A 34 -14.64 -12.62 16.71
N GLY A 35 -15.12 -11.63 16.01
CA GLY A 35 -14.81 -10.32 16.52
C GLY A 35 -15.07 -9.08 15.70
N PHE A 36 -15.65 -9.18 14.54
CA PHE A 36 -16.04 -7.97 13.81
C PHE A 36 -17.39 -7.37 14.25
N ALA A 37 -18.10 -8.02 15.16
CA ALA A 37 -19.43 -7.57 15.61
C ALA A 37 -19.42 -6.22 16.35
N ASP A 38 -18.29 -5.83 16.95
CA ASP A 38 -18.15 -4.61 17.74
C ASP A 38 -17.22 -3.55 17.11
N PHE A 39 -16.74 -3.79 15.90
CA PHE A 39 -15.95 -2.79 15.19
C PHE A 39 -16.85 -1.74 14.58
N ASP A 40 -16.92 -0.56 15.20
CA ASP A 40 -17.53 0.64 14.61
C ASP A 40 -16.45 1.45 13.89
N PRO A 41 -16.35 1.35 12.54
CA PRO A 41 -15.35 2.08 11.77
C PRO A 41 -15.60 3.61 11.79
N LEU A 42 -16.76 4.03 12.28
CA LEU A 42 -17.14 5.44 12.39
C LEU A 42 -16.98 5.98 13.82
N ARG A 43 -16.48 5.17 14.76
CA ARG A 43 -16.15 5.64 16.10
C ARG A 43 -14.97 6.59 16.02
N MET A 44 -15.26 7.83 15.69
CA MET A 44 -14.30 8.92 15.81
C MET A 44 -14.00 9.13 17.29
N ASP A 45 -12.74 9.34 17.61
CA ASP A 45 -12.38 9.82 18.93
C ASP A 45 -12.89 11.26 19.06
N ASP A 46 -14.05 11.40 19.68
CA ASP A 46 -14.70 12.70 19.94
C ASP A 46 -13.81 13.66 20.76
N ASN A 47 -12.74 13.14 21.36
CA ASN A 47 -11.76 13.89 22.13
C ASN A 47 -10.49 14.23 21.32
N TYR A 48 -10.42 13.86 20.03
CA TYR A 48 -9.26 14.18 19.20
C TYR A 48 -9.18 15.68 18.93
N GLU A 49 -8.22 16.33 19.57
CA GLU A 49 -7.89 17.73 19.29
C GLU A 49 -6.61 17.80 18.45
N PRO A 50 -6.67 18.38 17.24
CA PRO A 50 -5.47 18.58 16.42
C PRO A 50 -4.46 19.43 17.18
N THR A 51 -3.18 19.02 17.16
CA THR A 51 -2.10 19.82 17.72
C THR A 51 -1.99 21.18 17.02
N GLU A 52 -1.40 22.18 17.67
CA GLU A 52 -1.17 23.50 17.07
C GLU A 52 -0.41 23.39 15.75
N LEU A 53 0.62 22.53 15.69
CA LEU A 53 1.38 22.25 14.48
C LEU A 53 0.48 21.69 13.35
N MET A 54 -0.49 20.83 13.66
CA MET A 54 -1.43 20.30 12.68
C MET A 54 -2.38 21.39 12.18
N ARG A 55 -2.86 22.27 13.07
CA ARG A 55 -3.68 23.43 12.69
C ARG A 55 -2.92 24.40 11.78
N GLU A 56 -1.65 24.70 12.09
CA GLU A 56 -0.79 25.51 11.23
C GLU A 56 -0.54 24.88 9.87
N ARG A 57 -0.24 23.57 9.81
CA ARG A 57 -0.07 22.84 8.55
C ARG A 57 -1.33 22.86 7.71
N ALA A 58 -2.48 22.62 8.32
CA ALA A 58 -3.79 22.69 7.64
C ALA A 58 -4.08 24.10 7.11
N ALA A 59 -3.76 25.14 7.85
CA ALA A 59 -3.93 26.53 7.42
C ALA A 59 -3.03 26.85 6.21
N ARG A 60 -1.75 26.41 6.22
CA ARG A 60 -0.84 26.56 5.08
C ARG A 60 -1.34 25.79 3.84
N ALA A 61 -1.89 24.59 4.04
CA ALA A 61 -2.38 23.75 2.95
C ALA A 61 -3.59 24.36 2.22
N LYS A 62 -4.45 25.11 2.93
CA LYS A 62 -5.63 25.78 2.33
C LYS A 62 -5.29 26.82 1.27
N GLY A 63 -4.09 27.41 1.32
CA GLY A 63 -3.62 28.42 0.36
C GLY A 63 -2.88 27.86 -0.87
N LEU A 64 -2.66 26.54 -0.96
CA LEU A 64 -1.92 25.94 -2.05
C LEU A 64 -2.69 25.97 -3.37
N THR A 65 -2.03 26.40 -4.44
CA THR A 65 -2.51 26.24 -5.81
C THR A 65 -2.60 24.76 -6.19
N PRO A 66 -3.39 24.37 -7.22
CA PRO A 66 -3.43 22.98 -7.69
C PRO A 66 -2.06 22.37 -7.98
N TRP A 67 -1.16 23.14 -8.59
CA TRP A 67 0.20 22.69 -8.89
C TRP A 67 1.05 22.49 -7.62
N GLU A 68 0.91 23.38 -6.65
CA GLU A 68 1.58 23.21 -5.35
C GLU A 68 1.08 21.98 -4.59
N LYS A 69 -0.20 21.61 -4.71
CA LYS A 69 -0.75 20.36 -4.16
C LYS A 69 -0.11 19.14 -4.83
N VAL A 70 0.04 19.14 -6.15
CA VAL A 70 0.76 18.07 -6.87
C VAL A 70 2.19 17.95 -6.38
N LYS A 71 2.90 19.08 -6.25
CA LYS A 71 4.27 19.08 -5.69
C LYS A 71 4.30 18.57 -4.24
N ALA A 72 3.31 18.93 -3.43
CA ALA A 72 3.20 18.45 -2.04
C ALA A 72 2.95 16.95 -1.97
N ALA A 73 2.11 16.39 -2.86
CA ALA A 73 1.87 14.95 -2.95
C ALA A 73 3.14 14.15 -3.26
N ARG A 74 4.06 14.74 -4.02
CA ARG A 74 5.30 14.12 -4.52
C ARG A 74 6.50 14.24 -3.57
N LYS A 75 6.40 15.04 -2.50
CA LYS A 75 7.52 15.26 -1.60
C LYS A 75 8.03 13.96 -0.98
N VAL A 76 9.36 13.82 -0.91
CA VAL A 76 10.03 12.64 -0.34
C VAL A 76 9.90 12.62 1.20
N ASP A 77 9.80 13.79 1.84
CA ASP A 77 9.62 13.95 3.28
C ASP A 77 8.16 13.73 3.75
N ARG A 78 7.26 13.40 2.82
CA ARG A 78 5.90 12.99 3.15
C ARG A 78 5.92 11.61 3.80
N PRO A 79 5.10 11.33 4.84
CA PRO A 79 5.03 10.01 5.45
C PRO A 79 4.80 8.91 4.40
N SER A 80 5.61 7.89 4.46
CA SER A 80 5.57 6.72 3.57
C SER A 80 4.60 5.66 4.08
N ALA A 81 4.32 4.64 3.29
CA ALA A 81 3.45 3.53 3.72
C ALA A 81 3.94 2.87 5.00
N THR A 82 5.25 2.63 5.13
CA THR A 82 5.82 2.05 6.34
C THR A 82 5.71 2.95 7.56
N ASP A 83 5.76 4.29 7.41
CA ASP A 83 5.51 5.20 8.53
C ASP A 83 4.08 5.07 9.06
N TYR A 84 3.08 4.94 8.18
CA TYR A 84 1.71 4.68 8.61
C TYR A 84 1.58 3.31 9.26
N MET A 85 2.21 2.27 8.68
CA MET A 85 2.16 0.92 9.25
C MET A 85 2.76 0.86 10.65
N GLU A 86 3.90 1.49 10.88
CA GLU A 86 4.60 1.51 12.17
C GLU A 86 3.86 2.31 13.26
N ASN A 87 3.06 3.31 12.87
CA ASN A 87 2.39 4.20 13.83
C ASN A 87 0.91 3.88 14.08
N ILE A 88 0.26 3.12 13.20
CA ILE A 88 -1.16 2.81 13.30
C ILE A 88 -1.39 1.39 13.82
N PHE A 89 -0.52 0.46 13.44
CA PHE A 89 -0.76 -0.96 13.69
C PHE A 89 0.22 -1.54 14.70
N ASP A 90 -0.25 -2.53 15.44
CA ASP A 90 0.58 -3.33 16.32
C ASP A 90 1.05 -4.61 15.61
N GLU A 91 2.23 -5.09 15.98
CA GLU A 91 2.78 -6.38 15.56
C GLU A 91 2.79 -6.64 14.05
N PHE A 92 3.10 -5.65 13.22
CA PHE A 92 3.18 -5.87 11.78
C PHE A 92 4.18 -6.99 11.43
N MET A 93 3.72 -7.95 10.65
CA MET A 93 4.51 -9.06 10.11
C MET A 93 4.47 -9.01 8.59
N GLU A 94 5.61 -8.65 7.99
CA GLU A 94 5.72 -8.58 6.53
C GLU A 94 5.79 -9.97 5.90
N PHE A 95 5.13 -10.11 4.75
CA PHE A 95 5.16 -11.29 3.89
C PHE A 95 5.72 -10.94 2.53
N HIS A 96 6.55 -11.82 1.98
CA HIS A 96 7.33 -11.57 0.78
C HIS A 96 6.90 -12.43 -0.40
N GLY A 97 7.21 -11.95 -1.60
CA GLY A 97 7.19 -12.72 -2.83
C GLY A 97 5.83 -12.93 -3.49
N ASP A 98 5.90 -13.10 -4.80
CA ASP A 98 4.73 -13.28 -5.66
C ASP A 98 4.37 -14.77 -5.92
N ARG A 99 5.23 -15.71 -5.53
CA ARG A 99 5.13 -17.16 -5.78
C ARG A 99 5.38 -17.58 -7.23
N TYR A 100 5.83 -16.65 -8.08
CA TYR A 100 6.07 -16.92 -9.49
C TYR A 100 7.50 -16.59 -9.93
N PHE A 101 8.04 -15.45 -9.48
CA PHE A 101 9.31 -14.97 -9.98
C PHE A 101 10.22 -14.40 -8.88
N ARG A 102 9.74 -13.38 -8.12
CA ARG A 102 10.55 -12.74 -7.07
C ARG A 102 9.70 -11.91 -6.10
N ASP A 103 10.36 -11.30 -5.13
CA ASP A 103 9.76 -10.22 -4.35
C ASP A 103 9.92 -8.86 -5.06
N ASP A 104 9.04 -7.91 -4.69
CA ASP A 104 9.15 -6.51 -5.13
C ASP A 104 9.11 -5.61 -3.89
N PRO A 105 10.21 -4.91 -3.57
CA PRO A 105 10.28 -4.02 -2.42
C PRO A 105 9.41 -2.75 -2.58
N ALA A 106 8.93 -2.40 -3.77
CA ALA A 106 7.99 -1.32 -3.97
C ALA A 106 6.60 -1.62 -3.35
N ILE A 107 6.30 -2.88 -3.06
CA ILE A 107 5.12 -3.29 -2.29
C ILE A 107 5.55 -3.89 -0.96
N VAL A 108 5.16 -3.25 0.12
CA VAL A 108 5.28 -3.77 1.48
C VAL A 108 3.90 -4.24 1.94
N GLY A 109 3.79 -5.45 2.44
CA GLY A 109 2.49 -5.94 2.87
C GLY A 109 2.58 -7.17 3.77
N GLY A 110 1.56 -7.36 4.58
CA GLY A 110 1.54 -8.44 5.55
C GLY A 110 0.29 -8.39 6.43
N VAL A 111 0.42 -8.92 7.62
CA VAL A 111 -0.63 -8.95 8.63
C VAL A 111 -0.22 -8.13 9.86
N ALA A 112 -1.19 -7.49 10.49
CA ALA A 112 -0.99 -6.66 11.66
C ALA A 112 -2.22 -6.71 12.56
N TYR A 113 -2.16 -6.07 13.71
CA TYR A 113 -3.34 -5.79 14.52
C TYR A 113 -3.70 -4.31 14.46
N LEU A 114 -4.99 -4.03 14.37
CA LEU A 114 -5.58 -2.71 14.58
C LEU A 114 -6.54 -2.83 15.76
N ASP A 115 -6.22 -2.21 16.88
CA ASP A 115 -7.00 -2.32 18.12
C ASP A 115 -7.33 -3.78 18.52
N GLY A 116 -6.34 -4.65 18.40
CA GLY A 116 -6.47 -6.08 18.70
C GLY A 116 -7.15 -6.92 17.62
N GLN A 117 -7.64 -6.30 16.54
CA GLN A 117 -8.26 -7.00 15.41
C GLN A 117 -7.22 -7.27 14.31
N PRO A 118 -7.09 -8.51 13.84
CA PRO A 118 -6.14 -8.82 12.77
C PRO A 118 -6.63 -8.27 11.42
N VAL A 119 -5.75 -7.56 10.74
CA VAL A 119 -5.97 -6.94 9.44
C VAL A 119 -4.85 -7.31 8.47
N THR A 120 -5.13 -7.24 7.19
CA THR A 120 -4.09 -7.31 6.15
C THR A 120 -3.79 -5.89 5.68
N VAL A 121 -2.52 -5.51 5.74
CA VAL A 121 -2.06 -4.17 5.36
C VAL A 121 -1.11 -4.27 4.18
N ILE A 122 -1.31 -3.45 3.17
CA ILE A 122 -0.50 -3.43 1.95
C ILE A 122 -0.22 -1.98 1.59
N GLY A 123 1.03 -1.63 1.30
CA GLY A 123 1.40 -0.28 0.94
C GLY A 123 2.35 -0.21 -0.25
N ILE A 124 2.20 0.83 -1.07
CA ILE A 124 3.22 1.20 -2.05
C ILE A 124 4.26 2.05 -1.34
N GLN A 125 5.46 1.50 -1.23
CA GLN A 125 6.60 2.13 -0.57
C GLN A 125 7.42 2.92 -1.59
N LYS A 126 7.55 4.23 -1.36
CA LYS A 126 8.27 5.12 -2.28
C LYS A 126 9.74 5.33 -1.89
N GLY A 127 10.06 5.19 -0.61
CA GLY A 127 11.38 5.49 -0.04
C GLY A 127 11.44 6.87 0.61
N LYS A 128 12.40 7.04 1.52
CA LYS A 128 12.58 8.24 2.37
C LYS A 128 13.79 9.09 1.97
N ASP A 129 14.73 8.52 1.26
CA ASP A 129 15.92 9.18 0.71
C ASP A 129 16.24 8.60 -0.67
N PHE A 130 17.27 9.12 -1.33
CA PHE A 130 17.65 8.70 -2.68
C PHE A 130 17.94 7.20 -2.77
N LYS A 131 18.71 6.65 -1.81
CA LYS A 131 19.10 5.24 -1.80
C LYS A 131 17.89 4.33 -1.54
N ASP A 132 17.04 4.74 -0.61
CA ASP A 132 15.81 4.03 -0.27
C ASP A 132 14.78 4.11 -1.40
N CYS A 133 14.67 5.25 -2.08
CA CYS A 133 13.86 5.40 -3.28
C CYS A 133 14.31 4.45 -4.41
N MET A 134 15.63 4.34 -4.64
CA MET A 134 16.16 3.37 -5.62
C MET A 134 15.80 1.94 -5.25
N LYS A 135 15.96 1.55 -3.98
CA LYS A 135 15.61 0.22 -3.48
C LYS A 135 14.14 -0.12 -3.75
N HIS A 136 13.24 0.84 -3.54
CA HIS A 136 11.79 0.68 -3.73
C HIS A 136 11.31 1.11 -5.12
N ASN A 137 12.21 1.22 -6.08
CA ASN A 137 11.92 1.64 -7.46
C ASN A 137 11.04 2.92 -7.51
N TYR A 138 11.32 3.88 -6.61
CA TYR A 138 10.58 5.14 -6.49
C TYR A 138 9.06 4.97 -6.26
N GLY A 139 8.65 3.85 -5.69
CA GLY A 139 7.25 3.51 -5.51
C GLY A 139 6.53 3.13 -6.81
N MET A 140 7.26 2.63 -7.80
CA MET A 140 6.71 2.12 -9.05
C MET A 140 6.75 0.58 -9.04
N PRO A 141 5.66 -0.11 -8.67
CA PRO A 141 5.67 -1.56 -8.57
C PRO A 141 5.86 -2.25 -9.91
N SER A 142 6.62 -3.33 -9.89
CA SER A 142 6.74 -4.32 -10.97
C SER A 142 5.55 -5.30 -10.91
N PRO A 143 5.38 -6.18 -11.93
CA PRO A 143 4.31 -7.18 -11.93
C PRO A 143 4.28 -8.05 -10.65
N GLU A 144 5.46 -8.35 -10.12
CA GLU A 144 5.63 -9.15 -8.89
C GLU A 144 5.00 -8.47 -7.68
N GLY A 145 5.12 -7.14 -7.58
CA GLY A 145 4.50 -6.35 -6.51
C GLY A 145 2.98 -6.46 -6.54
N TYR A 146 2.37 -6.29 -7.69
CA TYR A 146 0.93 -6.44 -7.84
C TYR A 146 0.46 -7.87 -7.58
N ARG A 147 1.20 -8.89 -8.04
CA ARG A 147 0.88 -10.29 -7.75
C ARG A 147 1.04 -10.62 -6.27
N LYS A 148 2.06 -10.07 -5.58
CA LYS A 148 2.19 -10.17 -4.13
C LYS A 148 0.99 -9.53 -3.43
N ALA A 149 0.59 -8.33 -3.84
CA ALA A 149 -0.56 -7.64 -3.25
C ALA A 149 -1.84 -8.47 -3.34
N ILE A 150 -2.21 -8.94 -4.52
CA ILE A 150 -3.45 -9.72 -4.66
C ILE A 150 -3.37 -11.07 -3.94
N ARG A 151 -2.19 -11.69 -3.86
CA ARG A 151 -1.98 -12.90 -3.06
C ARG A 151 -2.31 -12.66 -1.59
N LEU A 152 -1.86 -11.53 -1.03
CA LEU A 152 -2.15 -11.15 0.35
C LEU A 152 -3.64 -10.83 0.55
N MET A 153 -4.28 -10.19 -0.41
CA MET A 153 -5.72 -9.92 -0.37
C MET A 153 -6.54 -11.21 -0.42
N LYS A 154 -6.17 -12.18 -1.26
CA LYS A 154 -6.82 -13.49 -1.28
C LYS A 154 -6.60 -14.29 0.00
N GLN A 155 -5.43 -14.12 0.63
CA GLN A 155 -5.18 -14.68 1.96
C GLN A 155 -6.07 -13.99 3.02
N ALA A 156 -6.22 -12.67 2.94
CA ALA A 156 -7.13 -11.93 3.82
C ALA A 156 -8.57 -12.44 3.70
N GLU A 157 -9.08 -12.59 2.48
CA GLU A 157 -10.41 -13.14 2.20
C GLU A 157 -10.59 -14.54 2.80
N LYS A 158 -9.59 -15.43 2.61
CA LYS A 158 -9.62 -16.79 3.16
C LYS A 158 -9.78 -16.82 4.69
N PHE A 159 -9.16 -15.89 5.38
CA PHE A 159 -9.16 -15.80 6.85
C PHE A 159 -10.13 -14.76 7.42
N GLY A 160 -10.91 -14.09 6.57
CA GLY A 160 -11.92 -13.11 6.98
C GLY A 160 -11.33 -11.82 7.55
N ARG A 161 -10.11 -11.42 7.15
CA ARG A 161 -9.49 -10.18 7.61
C ARG A 161 -9.83 -9.01 6.68
N PRO A 162 -10.13 -7.82 7.19
CA PRO A 162 -10.17 -6.61 6.38
C PRO A 162 -8.83 -6.34 5.71
N VAL A 163 -8.88 -5.65 4.59
CA VAL A 163 -7.71 -5.19 3.85
C VAL A 163 -7.62 -3.68 3.91
N ILE A 164 -6.46 -3.16 4.25
CA ILE A 164 -6.15 -1.73 4.24
C ILE A 164 -5.00 -1.51 3.29
N THR A 165 -5.18 -0.60 2.31
CA THR A 165 -4.12 -0.27 1.36
C THR A 165 -3.66 1.18 1.49
N PHE A 166 -2.35 1.42 1.44
CA PHE A 166 -1.74 2.75 1.38
C PHE A 166 -1.12 2.97 0.00
N VAL A 167 -1.64 3.96 -0.72
CA VAL A 167 -1.28 4.21 -2.12
C VAL A 167 -0.46 5.48 -2.26
N ASN A 168 0.77 5.34 -2.77
CA ASN A 168 1.66 6.46 -3.11
C ASN A 168 2.59 6.04 -4.25
N THR A 169 2.19 6.33 -5.48
CA THR A 169 2.94 5.97 -6.69
C THR A 169 2.72 6.96 -7.81
N ALA A 170 3.76 7.24 -8.58
CA ALA A 170 3.63 7.95 -9.86
C ALA A 170 3.00 7.08 -10.96
N GLY A 171 2.98 5.76 -10.77
CA GLY A 171 2.46 4.75 -11.69
C GLY A 171 3.16 3.41 -11.53
N ALA A 172 2.76 2.44 -12.33
CA ALA A 172 3.45 1.17 -12.41
C ALA A 172 4.82 1.32 -13.12
N TYR A 173 5.77 0.46 -12.78
CA TYR A 173 7.05 0.43 -13.49
C TYR A 173 6.84 0.10 -14.97
N CYS A 174 7.41 0.93 -15.85
CA CYS A 174 7.20 0.87 -17.30
C CYS A 174 8.42 0.32 -18.08
N GLY A 175 9.32 -0.40 -17.42
CA GLY A 175 10.48 -1.04 -18.07
C GLY A 175 10.08 -2.23 -18.95
N MET A 176 10.89 -2.50 -19.98
CA MET A 176 10.67 -3.61 -20.92
C MET A 176 10.52 -4.96 -20.20
N GLU A 177 11.37 -5.22 -19.21
CA GLU A 177 11.30 -6.43 -18.40
C GLU A 177 10.01 -6.55 -17.56
N ALA A 178 9.33 -5.44 -17.26
CA ALA A 178 8.03 -5.49 -16.62
C ALA A 178 6.93 -5.87 -17.62
N GLU A 179 6.98 -5.34 -18.83
CA GLU A 179 6.08 -5.74 -19.91
C GLU A 179 6.24 -7.23 -20.26
N GLU A 180 7.46 -7.73 -20.37
CA GLU A 180 7.75 -9.14 -20.61
C GLU A 180 7.18 -10.06 -19.53
N ARG A 181 7.09 -9.58 -18.29
CA ARG A 181 6.53 -10.33 -17.16
C ARG A 181 5.05 -10.03 -16.88
N GLY A 182 4.37 -9.31 -17.78
CA GLY A 182 2.93 -9.12 -17.76
C GLY A 182 2.46 -8.00 -16.82
N GLN A 183 3.07 -6.80 -16.89
CA GLN A 183 2.67 -5.64 -16.08
C GLN A 183 1.18 -5.29 -16.24
N GLY A 184 0.70 -5.21 -17.47
CA GLY A 184 -0.71 -4.91 -17.76
C GLY A 184 -1.65 -5.97 -17.21
N GLU A 185 -1.30 -7.25 -17.33
CA GLU A 185 -2.09 -8.36 -16.78
C GLU A 185 -2.13 -8.31 -15.24
N ALA A 186 -0.99 -8.09 -14.59
CA ALA A 186 -0.93 -8.02 -13.14
C ALA A 186 -1.81 -6.88 -12.56
N ILE A 187 -1.81 -5.72 -13.21
CA ILE A 187 -2.69 -4.59 -12.86
C ILE A 187 -4.17 -4.97 -13.09
N ALA A 188 -4.52 -5.45 -14.28
CA ALA A 188 -5.89 -5.82 -14.61
C ALA A 188 -6.43 -6.90 -13.69
N ARG A 189 -5.61 -7.89 -13.35
CA ARG A 189 -5.96 -8.96 -12.40
C ARG A 189 -6.26 -8.39 -11.02
N ASN A 190 -5.45 -7.44 -10.52
CA ASN A 190 -5.73 -6.81 -9.24
C ASN A 190 -7.06 -6.06 -9.25
N LEU A 191 -7.38 -5.30 -10.29
CA LEU A 191 -8.67 -4.61 -10.41
C LEU A 191 -9.83 -5.60 -10.34
N TYR A 192 -9.74 -6.68 -11.11
CA TYR A 192 -10.77 -7.71 -11.17
C TYR A 192 -10.95 -8.42 -9.82
N GLU A 193 -9.88 -8.92 -9.23
CA GLU A 193 -9.93 -9.70 -7.99
C GLU A 193 -10.30 -8.83 -6.78
N MET A 194 -9.81 -7.58 -6.71
CA MET A 194 -10.19 -6.64 -5.63
C MET A 194 -11.69 -6.36 -5.64
N SER A 195 -12.29 -6.17 -6.82
CA SER A 195 -13.73 -5.91 -6.94
C SER A 195 -14.59 -7.10 -6.49
N ALA A 196 -14.01 -8.31 -6.44
CA ALA A 196 -14.70 -9.55 -6.06
C ALA A 196 -14.45 -9.98 -4.61
N LEU A 197 -13.57 -9.29 -3.87
CA LEU A 197 -13.25 -9.62 -2.47
C LEU A 197 -14.49 -9.53 -1.57
N LYS A 198 -14.63 -10.52 -0.69
CA LYS A 198 -15.76 -10.63 0.26
C LYS A 198 -15.42 -10.16 1.67
N VAL A 199 -14.30 -9.46 1.82
CA VAL A 199 -13.89 -8.81 3.06
C VAL A 199 -13.86 -7.30 2.85
N PRO A 200 -14.04 -6.49 3.91
CA PRO A 200 -13.91 -5.04 3.78
C PRO A 200 -12.54 -4.64 3.23
N VAL A 201 -12.55 -3.70 2.28
CA VAL A 201 -11.33 -3.15 1.67
C VAL A 201 -11.38 -1.63 1.79
N LEU A 202 -10.46 -1.06 2.55
CA LEU A 202 -10.25 0.37 2.69
C LEU A 202 -8.97 0.78 1.95
N CYS A 203 -9.10 1.69 0.98
CA CYS A 203 -7.96 2.21 0.23
C CYS A 203 -7.67 3.65 0.65
N ILE A 204 -6.42 3.97 0.97
CA ILE A 204 -6.02 5.29 1.44
C ILE A 204 -4.93 5.85 0.51
N MET A 205 -5.29 6.92 -0.22
CA MET A 205 -4.31 7.69 -1.01
C MET A 205 -3.50 8.57 -0.05
N ILE A 206 -2.23 8.23 0.18
CA ILE A 206 -1.36 8.93 1.11
C ILE A 206 -0.43 9.96 0.45
N GLY A 207 -0.36 9.98 -0.87
CA GLY A 207 0.48 10.87 -1.64
C GLY A 207 0.02 10.97 -3.09
N GLU A 208 0.89 10.64 -4.03
CA GLU A 208 0.58 10.61 -5.45
C GLU A 208 -0.12 9.30 -5.84
N GLY A 209 -1.19 9.38 -6.62
CA GLY A 209 -1.88 8.23 -7.19
C GLY A 209 -1.86 8.30 -8.71
N GLY A 210 -0.97 7.55 -9.35
CA GLY A 210 -0.79 7.54 -10.80
C GLY A 210 -1.50 6.36 -11.49
N SER A 211 -2.51 6.67 -12.31
CA SER A 211 -3.12 5.79 -13.31
C SER A 211 -3.48 4.37 -12.79
N GLY A 212 -3.34 3.37 -13.64
CA GLY A 212 -3.58 1.96 -13.34
C GLY A 212 -2.69 1.40 -12.23
N GLY A 213 -1.47 1.94 -12.10
CA GLY A 213 -0.56 1.53 -11.03
C GLY A 213 -1.10 1.82 -9.63
N ALA A 214 -1.76 2.95 -9.46
CA ALA A 214 -2.45 3.29 -8.22
C ALA A 214 -3.77 2.51 -8.08
N LEU A 215 -4.57 2.41 -9.15
CA LEU A 215 -5.85 1.70 -9.13
C LEU A 215 -5.71 0.22 -8.76
N ALA A 216 -4.61 -0.42 -9.12
CA ALA A 216 -4.35 -1.81 -8.79
C ALA A 216 -4.34 -2.11 -7.27
N LEU A 217 -4.31 -1.07 -6.43
CA LEU A 217 -4.46 -1.15 -4.97
C LEU A 217 -5.55 -0.21 -4.43
N ALA A 218 -6.41 0.35 -5.28
CA ALA A 218 -7.38 1.36 -4.89
C ALA A 218 -8.84 1.03 -5.28
N VAL A 219 -9.13 -0.21 -5.62
CA VAL A 219 -10.50 -0.70 -5.84
C VAL A 219 -11.03 -1.27 -4.52
N GLY A 220 -11.53 -0.39 -3.67
CA GLY A 220 -12.03 -0.75 -2.34
C GLY A 220 -13.52 -0.46 -2.15
N ASN A 221 -14.08 -0.94 -1.03
CA ASN A 221 -15.42 -0.56 -0.59
C ASN A 221 -15.44 0.93 -0.22
N GLU A 222 -14.33 1.41 0.35
CA GLU A 222 -14.10 2.82 0.65
C GLU A 222 -12.74 3.26 0.12
N VAL A 223 -12.69 4.49 -0.39
CA VAL A 223 -11.46 5.12 -0.84
C VAL A 223 -11.32 6.47 -0.14
N TRP A 224 -10.32 6.58 0.71
CA TRP A 224 -9.99 7.81 1.41
C TRP A 224 -8.78 8.49 0.78
N MET A 225 -8.69 9.78 0.96
CA MET A 225 -7.58 10.57 0.43
C MET A 225 -7.07 11.53 1.50
N MET A 226 -5.79 11.43 1.81
CA MET A 226 -5.14 12.36 2.74
C MET A 226 -5.08 13.76 2.13
N GLU A 227 -5.04 14.78 2.99
CA GLU A 227 -4.89 16.16 2.53
C GLU A 227 -3.67 16.32 1.63
N ASN A 228 -3.85 17.01 0.50
CA ASN A 228 -2.84 17.20 -0.55
C ASN A 228 -2.33 15.89 -1.20
N ALA A 229 -3.04 14.77 -1.04
CA ALA A 229 -2.86 13.64 -1.93
C ALA A 229 -3.54 13.93 -3.27
N THR A 230 -3.10 13.25 -4.33
CA THR A 230 -3.65 13.42 -5.68
C THR A 230 -3.91 12.07 -6.33
N TYR A 231 -4.91 12.02 -7.20
CA TYR A 231 -5.08 10.91 -8.13
C TYR A 231 -5.31 11.45 -9.53
N CYS A 232 -4.59 10.91 -10.51
CA CYS A 232 -4.80 11.25 -11.92
C CYS A 232 -4.48 10.04 -12.82
N VAL A 233 -5.25 9.92 -13.89
CA VAL A 233 -5.00 8.89 -14.92
C VAL A 233 -3.75 9.22 -15.73
N LEU A 234 -3.52 10.51 -15.98
CA LEU A 234 -2.36 11.04 -16.69
C LEU A 234 -1.72 12.14 -15.84
N SER A 235 -0.40 12.12 -15.71
CA SER A 235 0.30 13.19 -14.98
C SER A 235 0.04 14.56 -15.63
N PRO A 236 0.07 15.67 -14.87
CA PRO A 236 -0.06 17.01 -15.45
C PRO A 236 0.94 17.28 -16.56
N GLU A 237 2.18 16.80 -16.43
CA GLU A 237 3.22 16.92 -17.45
C GLU A 237 2.89 16.10 -18.71
N GLY A 238 2.43 14.85 -18.51
CA GLY A 238 1.98 14.01 -19.62
C GLY A 238 0.78 14.63 -20.34
N PHE A 239 -0.16 15.21 -19.60
CA PHE A 239 -1.30 15.93 -20.16
C PHE A 239 -0.86 17.13 -21.00
N ALA A 240 0.04 17.96 -20.48
CA ALA A 240 0.58 19.13 -21.19
C ALA A 240 1.31 18.71 -22.46
N SER A 241 2.15 17.68 -22.38
CA SER A 241 2.90 17.18 -23.53
C SER A 241 1.99 16.62 -24.63
N ILE A 242 0.94 15.88 -24.28
CA ILE A 242 0.05 15.24 -25.27
C ILE A 242 -0.92 16.25 -25.87
N LEU A 243 -1.59 17.07 -25.07
CA LEU A 243 -2.66 17.95 -25.53
C LEU A 243 -2.17 19.33 -25.94
N TRP A 244 -1.24 19.91 -25.20
CA TRP A 244 -0.73 21.24 -25.50
C TRP A 244 0.56 21.24 -26.30
N LYS A 245 1.19 20.07 -26.45
CA LYS A 245 2.49 19.90 -27.11
C LYS A 245 3.57 20.81 -26.49
N ASP A 246 3.42 21.10 -25.21
CA ASP A 246 4.29 21.93 -24.39
C ASP A 246 4.68 21.09 -23.16
N GLY A 247 5.97 20.99 -22.85
CA GLY A 247 6.47 20.10 -21.81
C GLY A 247 7.44 20.77 -20.85
#